data_5418570e5cfd84e3b0e788e6b8d87f63
#
_entry.id   5418570e5cfd84e3b0e788e6b8d87f63
#
_cell.length_a   1.000
_cell.length_b   1.000
_cell.length_c   1.000
_cell.angle_alpha   90.00
_cell.angle_beta   90.00
_cell.angle_gamma   90.00
#
_symmetry.space_group_name_H-M   'P 1'
#
loop_
_entity.id
_entity.type
_entity.pdbx_description
1 polymer ?
#
loop_
_entity_poly.entity_id
_entity_poly.type
_entity_poly.pdbx_seq_one_letter_code
_entity_poly.pdbx_strand_id
1 'polypeptide(L)'
;MKYIGMPMGMWVLFAGSFQKQLTVVFGYDADAAKAITKKAKPKYREIISELPEFEKGDRFKMNLVNCAMIGAFILSMPERPGVERLTVYYANAMMTKPMKWFCRMSGKSKFTEKDIAGMKATAALRAADRNPYSWNMELYEYPDGSGYEGRFTKCG
;
A
#
# COMPACT_ATOMS: atom_id res chain seq x y z
N MET A 1 -11.68 12.31 -11.84
CA MET A 1 -10.44 11.54 -12.04
C MET A 1 -10.74 10.08 -11.83
N LYS A 2 -10.41 9.18 -12.77
CA LYS A 2 -10.63 7.73 -12.61
C LYS A 2 -9.33 7.08 -12.17
N TYR A 3 -9.29 6.60 -10.93
CA TYR A 3 -8.18 5.76 -10.50
C TYR A 3 -8.17 4.45 -11.29
N ILE A 4 -7.06 4.17 -12.01
CA ILE A 4 -6.88 2.94 -12.79
C ILE A 4 -6.32 1.87 -11.85
N GLY A 5 -7.16 1.01 -11.35
CA GLY A 5 -6.81 -0.08 -10.44
C GLY A 5 -8.07 -0.80 -9.98
N MET A 6 -7.94 -1.65 -8.97
CA MET A 6 -9.07 -2.30 -8.32
C MET A 6 -9.22 -1.86 -6.85
N PRO A 7 -9.43 -0.55 -6.57
CA PRO A 7 -9.44 -0.06 -5.19
C PRO A 7 -10.52 -0.73 -4.35
N MET A 8 -11.70 -1.00 -4.94
CA MET A 8 -12.76 -1.72 -4.22
C MET A 8 -12.45 -3.21 -4.06
N GLY A 9 -11.68 -3.82 -4.96
CA GLY A 9 -11.15 -5.17 -4.76
C GLY A 9 -10.22 -5.23 -3.55
N MET A 10 -9.34 -4.26 -3.38
CA MET A 10 -8.48 -4.13 -2.19
C MET A 10 -9.30 -3.97 -0.91
N TRP A 11 -10.37 -3.17 -0.93
CA TRP A 11 -11.29 -3.07 0.20
C TRP A 11 -11.87 -4.43 0.58
N VAL A 12 -12.40 -5.18 -0.40
CA VAL A 12 -12.98 -6.52 -0.17
C VAL A 12 -11.96 -7.48 0.41
N LEU A 13 -10.72 -7.45 -0.08
CA LEU A 13 -9.65 -8.35 0.37
C LEU A 13 -9.17 -8.07 1.80
N PHE A 14 -9.11 -6.81 2.20
CA PHE A 14 -8.40 -6.43 3.41
C PHE A 14 -9.26 -5.81 4.51
N ALA A 15 -10.42 -5.22 4.23
CA ALA A 15 -11.21 -4.52 5.24
C ALA A 15 -11.57 -5.39 6.46
N GLY A 16 -11.90 -6.66 6.24
CA GLY A 16 -12.16 -7.61 7.33
C GLY A 16 -10.93 -7.88 8.20
N SER A 17 -9.73 -7.92 7.58
CA SER A 17 -8.48 -8.06 8.31
C SER A 17 -8.17 -6.80 9.12
N PHE A 18 -8.32 -5.62 8.54
CA PHE A 18 -8.20 -4.35 9.24
C PHE A 18 -9.18 -4.26 10.42
N GLN A 19 -10.45 -4.63 10.22
CA GLN A 19 -11.43 -4.67 11.30
C GLN A 19 -11.00 -5.60 12.44
N LYS A 20 -10.54 -6.81 12.14
CA LYS A 20 -10.04 -7.75 13.14
C LYS A 20 -8.87 -7.17 13.94
N GLN A 21 -7.96 -6.48 13.26
CA GLN A 21 -6.79 -5.90 13.93
C GLN A 21 -7.14 -4.69 14.81
N LEU A 22 -8.27 -4.01 14.60
CA LEU A 22 -8.78 -3.01 15.54
C LEU A 22 -9.00 -3.62 16.92
N THR A 23 -9.56 -4.81 16.98
CA THR A 23 -9.74 -5.53 18.27
C THR A 23 -8.40 -6.05 18.82
N VAL A 24 -7.57 -6.69 17.97
CA VAL A 24 -6.34 -7.35 18.44
C VAL A 24 -5.27 -6.34 18.89
N VAL A 25 -5.09 -5.25 18.13
CA VAL A 25 -4.00 -4.29 18.39
C VAL A 25 -4.44 -3.15 19.31
N PHE A 26 -5.68 -2.68 19.15
CA PHE A 26 -6.16 -1.50 19.89
C PHE A 26 -7.13 -1.83 21.02
N GLY A 27 -7.64 -3.06 21.11
CA GLY A 27 -8.56 -3.49 22.17
C GLY A 27 -10.00 -3.01 21.98
N TYR A 28 -10.38 -2.52 20.78
CA TYR A 28 -11.77 -2.18 20.52
C TYR A 28 -12.65 -3.44 20.59
N ASP A 29 -13.84 -3.32 21.16
CA ASP A 29 -14.83 -4.39 21.08
C ASP A 29 -15.34 -4.58 19.64
N ALA A 30 -16.11 -5.64 19.41
CA ALA A 30 -16.58 -6.01 18.07
C ALA A 30 -17.48 -4.94 17.44
N ASP A 31 -18.32 -4.27 18.24
CA ASP A 31 -19.26 -3.26 17.74
C ASP A 31 -18.53 -1.96 17.40
N ALA A 32 -17.58 -1.53 18.24
CA ALA A 32 -16.71 -0.38 17.94
C ALA A 32 -15.87 -0.64 16.68
N ALA A 33 -15.25 -1.81 16.54
CA ALA A 33 -14.47 -2.17 15.36
C ALA A 33 -15.33 -2.17 14.09
N LYS A 34 -16.57 -2.67 14.17
CA LYS A 34 -17.54 -2.64 13.07
C LYS A 34 -17.96 -1.21 12.72
N ALA A 35 -18.21 -0.38 13.72
CA ALA A 35 -18.57 1.03 13.53
C ALA A 35 -17.46 1.83 12.86
N ILE A 36 -16.18 1.63 13.29
CA ILE A 36 -15.00 2.22 12.67
C ILE A 36 -14.90 1.78 11.20
N THR A 37 -15.05 0.49 10.93
CA THR A 37 -15.00 -0.05 9.55
C THR A 37 -16.09 0.53 8.67
N LYS A 38 -17.31 0.70 9.20
CA LYS A 38 -18.43 1.33 8.49
C LYS A 38 -18.13 2.79 8.13
N LYS A 39 -17.50 3.56 9.04
CA LYS A 39 -17.04 4.94 8.78
C LYS A 39 -15.86 4.99 7.80
N ALA A 40 -14.93 4.04 7.88
CA ALA A 40 -13.76 4.00 7.03
C ALA A 40 -14.09 3.77 5.54
N LYS A 41 -15.16 3.05 5.21
CA LYS A 41 -15.51 2.74 3.82
C LYS A 41 -15.82 3.98 2.95
N PRO A 42 -16.70 4.91 3.35
CA PRO A 42 -16.92 6.14 2.60
C PRO A 42 -15.66 7.02 2.58
N LYS A 43 -14.91 7.11 3.69
CA LYS A 43 -13.66 7.88 3.74
C LYS A 43 -12.60 7.32 2.79
N TYR A 44 -12.50 6.00 2.67
CA TYR A 44 -11.62 5.35 1.68
C TYR A 44 -12.01 5.72 0.25
N ARG A 45 -13.31 5.72 -0.07
CA ARG A 45 -13.79 6.14 -1.40
C ARG A 45 -13.49 7.60 -1.71
N GLU A 46 -13.64 8.48 -0.72
CA GLU A 46 -13.29 9.89 -0.82
C GLU A 46 -11.81 10.05 -1.17
N ILE A 47 -10.90 9.46 -0.38
CA ILE A 47 -9.46 9.51 -0.62
C ILE A 47 -9.10 8.96 -2.01
N ILE A 48 -9.68 7.81 -2.40
CA ILE A 48 -9.43 7.21 -3.73
C ILE A 48 -9.89 8.13 -4.85
N SER A 49 -10.98 8.87 -4.69
CA SER A 49 -11.47 9.79 -5.72
C SER A 49 -10.58 11.02 -5.92
N GLU A 50 -9.77 11.35 -4.93
CA GLU A 50 -8.82 12.48 -4.95
C GLU A 50 -7.41 12.07 -5.42
N LEU A 51 -7.14 10.77 -5.52
CA LEU A 51 -5.82 10.31 -5.97
C LEU A 51 -5.55 10.73 -7.42
N PRO A 52 -4.30 11.13 -7.73
CA PRO A 52 -3.92 11.45 -9.09
C PRO A 52 -4.03 10.24 -10.01
N GLU A 53 -4.18 10.50 -11.31
CA GLU A 53 -4.09 9.46 -12.33
C GLU A 53 -2.63 8.97 -12.45
N PHE A 54 -2.48 7.66 -12.59
CA PHE A 54 -1.20 7.02 -12.79
C PHE A 54 -1.11 6.44 -14.19
N GLU A 55 0.07 6.44 -14.76
CA GLU A 55 0.31 5.82 -16.03
C GLU A 55 0.08 4.30 -15.97
N LYS A 56 -0.36 3.75 -17.10
CA LYS A 56 -0.56 2.33 -17.25
C LYS A 56 0.77 1.59 -17.07
N GLY A 57 0.81 0.67 -16.10
CA GLY A 57 2.02 -0.12 -15.81
C GLY A 57 2.83 0.35 -14.60
N ASP A 58 2.47 1.47 -13.99
CA ASP A 58 3.11 1.91 -12.75
C ASP A 58 2.97 0.86 -11.65
N ARG A 59 4.09 0.31 -11.21
CA ARG A 59 4.13 -0.74 -10.18
C ARG A 59 3.78 -0.24 -8.79
N PHE A 60 3.95 1.04 -8.50
CA PHE A 60 3.71 1.62 -7.19
C PHE A 60 2.30 2.17 -6.98
N LYS A 61 1.47 2.24 -8.03
CA LYS A 61 0.08 2.72 -7.89
C LYS A 61 -0.72 2.01 -6.80
N MET A 62 -0.47 0.71 -6.60
CA MET A 62 -1.15 -0.08 -5.58
C MET A 62 -0.77 0.34 -4.15
N ASN A 63 0.41 0.92 -3.96
CA ASN A 63 0.84 1.38 -2.64
C ASN A 63 -0.02 2.55 -2.16
N LEU A 64 -0.38 3.48 -3.04
CA LEU A 64 -1.27 4.59 -2.68
C LEU A 64 -2.67 4.11 -2.29
N VAL A 65 -3.19 3.07 -2.94
CA VAL A 65 -4.46 2.45 -2.53
C VAL A 65 -4.36 1.84 -1.14
N ASN A 66 -3.24 1.20 -0.83
CA ASN A 66 -2.98 0.67 0.51
C ASN A 66 -2.84 1.79 1.55
N CYS A 67 -2.12 2.87 1.22
CA CYS A 67 -2.02 4.06 2.07
C CYS A 67 -3.39 4.71 2.28
N ALA A 68 -4.21 4.82 1.25
CA ALA A 68 -5.58 5.32 1.34
C ALA A 68 -6.43 4.48 2.30
N MET A 69 -6.26 3.14 2.26
CA MET A 69 -7.01 2.25 3.14
C MET A 69 -6.62 2.44 4.61
N ILE A 70 -5.33 2.40 4.94
CA ILE A 70 -4.91 2.64 6.32
C ILE A 70 -5.27 4.05 6.79
N GLY A 71 -5.11 5.06 5.92
CA GLY A 71 -5.52 6.45 6.20
C GLY A 71 -7.00 6.54 6.54
N ALA A 72 -7.86 5.88 5.77
CA ALA A 72 -9.31 5.85 6.03
C ALA A 72 -9.66 5.23 7.38
N PHE A 73 -8.98 4.14 7.77
CA PHE A 73 -9.16 3.54 9.09
C PHE A 73 -8.68 4.46 10.21
N ILE A 74 -7.47 5.05 10.08
CA ILE A 74 -6.92 6.00 11.09
C ILE A 74 -7.86 7.19 11.28
N LEU A 75 -8.34 7.79 10.19
CA LEU A 75 -9.27 8.94 10.23
C LEU A 75 -10.65 8.58 10.80
N SER A 76 -10.96 7.29 10.90
CA SER A 76 -12.23 6.80 11.43
C SER A 76 -12.15 6.35 12.88
N MET A 77 -10.95 6.26 13.44
CA MET A 77 -10.73 5.97 14.88
C MET A 77 -11.07 7.20 15.73
N PRO A 78 -11.56 6.99 16.97
CA PRO A 78 -11.80 8.09 17.92
C PRO A 78 -10.55 8.92 18.22
N GLU A 79 -9.42 8.24 18.34
CA GLU A 79 -8.11 8.84 18.64
C GLU A 79 -7.08 8.34 17.64
N ARG A 80 -6.09 9.17 17.33
CA ARG A 80 -4.96 8.78 16.47
C ARG A 80 -3.95 7.97 17.28
N PRO A 81 -3.72 6.69 16.93
CA PRO A 81 -2.74 5.88 17.64
C PRO A 81 -1.30 6.33 17.35
N GLY A 82 -0.38 6.01 18.24
CA GLY A 82 1.05 6.21 18.02
C GLY A 82 1.59 5.35 16.87
N VAL A 83 2.69 5.80 16.27
CA VAL A 83 3.30 5.19 15.08
C VAL A 83 3.64 3.71 15.27
N GLU A 84 4.16 3.32 16.43
CA GLU A 84 4.51 1.92 16.72
C GLU A 84 3.30 0.99 16.62
N ARG A 85 2.18 1.36 17.26
CA ARG A 85 0.95 0.58 17.22
C ARG A 85 0.33 0.55 15.82
N LEU A 86 0.42 1.67 15.08
CA LEU A 86 -0.01 1.74 13.68
C LEU A 86 0.80 0.82 12.79
N THR A 87 2.11 0.73 12.99
CA THR A 87 2.99 -0.16 12.24
C THR A 87 2.58 -1.63 12.44
N VAL A 88 2.37 -2.05 13.68
CA VAL A 88 1.89 -3.41 14.00
C VAL A 88 0.51 -3.67 13.41
N TYR A 89 -0.41 -2.71 13.54
CA TYR A 89 -1.75 -2.78 12.98
C TYR A 89 -1.74 -3.00 11.47
N TYR A 90 -0.99 -2.16 10.75
CA TYR A 90 -0.89 -2.26 9.29
C TYR A 90 -0.24 -3.56 8.83
N ALA A 91 0.90 -3.91 9.42
CA ALA A 91 1.60 -5.15 9.08
C ALA A 91 0.70 -6.38 9.27
N ASN A 92 0.02 -6.48 10.40
CA ASN A 92 -0.88 -7.60 10.68
C ASN A 92 -2.11 -7.60 9.74
N ALA A 93 -2.68 -6.42 9.46
CA ALA A 93 -3.85 -6.32 8.59
C ALA A 93 -3.53 -6.73 7.14
N MET A 94 -2.34 -6.40 6.65
CA MET A 94 -1.90 -6.74 5.30
C MET A 94 -1.47 -8.21 5.15
N MET A 95 -0.99 -8.85 6.21
CA MET A 95 -0.45 -10.23 6.17
C MET A 95 -1.53 -11.31 6.27
N THR A 96 -2.56 -11.20 5.43
CA THR A 96 -3.60 -12.24 5.27
C THR A 96 -3.03 -13.52 4.66
N LYS A 97 -3.74 -14.65 4.82
CA LYS A 97 -3.30 -15.91 4.20
C LYS A 97 -3.09 -15.82 2.68
N PRO A 98 -4.00 -15.21 1.89
CA PRO A 98 -3.77 -14.99 0.47
C PRO A 98 -2.54 -14.12 0.19
N MET A 99 -2.32 -13.06 0.97
CA MET A 99 -1.16 -12.19 0.79
C MET A 99 0.15 -12.92 1.10
N LYS A 100 0.20 -13.69 2.17
CA LYS A 100 1.37 -14.53 2.49
C LYS A 100 1.70 -15.51 1.37
N TRP A 101 0.69 -16.14 0.80
CA TRP A 101 0.87 -17.02 -0.35
C TRP A 101 1.39 -16.24 -1.57
N PHE A 102 0.78 -15.10 -1.89
CA PHE A 102 1.21 -14.23 -2.99
C PHE A 102 2.67 -13.77 -2.81
N CYS A 103 3.05 -13.29 -1.63
CA CYS A 103 4.42 -12.89 -1.34
C CYS A 103 5.42 -14.06 -1.48
N ARG A 104 5.03 -15.27 -1.07
CA ARG A 104 5.86 -16.47 -1.25
C ARG A 104 6.07 -16.81 -2.72
N MET A 105 5.01 -16.69 -3.54
CA MET A 105 5.10 -16.96 -4.98
C MET A 105 5.89 -15.89 -5.71
N SER A 106 5.61 -14.61 -5.43
CA SER A 106 6.31 -13.49 -6.07
C SER A 106 7.78 -13.39 -5.65
N GLY A 107 8.11 -13.80 -4.43
CA GLY A 107 9.49 -13.85 -3.95
C GLY A 107 10.39 -14.77 -4.77
N LYS A 108 9.84 -15.82 -5.41
CA LYS A 108 10.60 -16.73 -6.27
C LYS A 108 11.10 -16.08 -7.56
N SER A 109 10.49 -14.98 -7.98
CA SER A 109 10.89 -14.23 -9.20
C SER A 109 11.64 -12.95 -8.90
N LYS A 110 12.00 -12.70 -7.63
CA LYS A 110 12.79 -11.54 -7.23
C LYS A 110 14.23 -11.66 -7.69
N PHE A 111 14.80 -10.51 -8.03
CA PHE A 111 16.19 -10.39 -8.49
C PHE A 111 16.50 -11.12 -9.81
N THR A 112 15.47 -11.58 -10.53
CA THR A 112 15.66 -12.05 -11.92
C THR A 112 15.89 -10.86 -12.85
N GLU A 113 16.54 -11.08 -14.00
CA GLU A 113 16.74 -10.04 -15.03
C GLU A 113 15.44 -9.33 -15.39
N LYS A 114 14.33 -10.08 -15.50
CA LYS A 114 13.01 -9.52 -15.76
C LYS A 114 12.50 -8.63 -14.63
N ASP A 115 12.75 -8.98 -13.39
CA ASP A 115 12.40 -8.15 -12.23
C ASP A 115 13.23 -6.86 -12.22
N ILE A 116 14.53 -6.96 -12.41
CA ILE A 116 15.47 -5.82 -12.48
C ILE A 116 15.09 -4.89 -13.63
N ALA A 117 14.86 -5.40 -14.83
CA ALA A 117 14.43 -4.61 -15.97
C ALA A 117 13.09 -3.88 -15.71
N GLY A 118 12.14 -4.56 -15.07
CA GLY A 118 10.87 -3.95 -14.68
C GLY A 118 11.01 -2.87 -13.63
N MET A 119 11.95 -3.01 -12.68
CA MET A 119 12.23 -1.99 -11.67
C MET A 119 12.97 -0.78 -12.29
N LYS A 120 13.90 -1.00 -13.23
CA LYS A 120 14.54 0.08 -14.00
C LYS A 120 13.53 0.91 -14.78
N ALA A 121 12.61 0.25 -15.50
CA ALA A 121 11.55 0.93 -16.22
C ALA A 121 10.65 1.77 -15.29
N THR A 122 10.34 1.23 -14.11
CA THR A 122 9.57 1.95 -13.09
C THR A 122 10.33 3.17 -12.56
N ALA A 123 11.63 3.03 -12.27
CA ALA A 123 12.48 4.13 -11.82
C ALA A 123 12.55 5.26 -12.87
N ALA A 124 12.70 4.89 -14.16
CA ALA A 124 12.71 5.86 -15.27
C ALA A 124 11.38 6.61 -15.39
N LEU A 125 10.24 5.90 -15.29
CA LEU A 125 8.91 6.53 -15.29
C LEU A 125 8.75 7.50 -14.12
N ARG A 126 9.21 7.12 -12.92
CA ARG A 126 9.14 7.99 -11.75
C ARG A 126 10.05 9.20 -11.85
N ALA A 127 11.24 9.06 -12.42
CA ALA A 127 12.16 10.20 -12.64
C ALA A 127 11.58 11.25 -13.60
N ALA A 128 10.78 10.82 -14.58
CA ALA A 128 10.09 11.71 -15.52
C ALA A 128 8.82 12.35 -14.93
N ASP A 129 8.26 11.82 -13.85
CA ASP A 129 7.03 12.29 -13.25
C ASP A 129 7.23 13.64 -12.53
N ARG A 130 6.48 14.65 -12.96
CA ARG A 130 6.50 16.01 -12.43
C ARG A 130 5.43 16.27 -11.35
N ASN A 131 4.58 15.28 -11.06
CA ASN A 131 3.57 15.43 -10.03
C ASN A 131 4.24 15.65 -8.65
N PRO A 132 3.92 16.75 -7.93
CA PRO A 132 4.53 17.04 -6.62
C PRO A 132 4.24 15.96 -5.56
N TYR A 133 3.15 15.21 -5.71
CA TYR A 133 2.74 14.12 -4.81
C TYR A 133 3.19 12.75 -5.28
N SER A 134 4.08 12.69 -6.25
CA SER A 134 4.64 11.43 -6.76
C SER A 134 5.94 11.06 -6.05
N TRP A 135 6.35 9.82 -6.28
CA TRP A 135 7.63 9.32 -5.79
C TRP A 135 8.68 9.34 -6.90
N ASN A 136 9.91 9.61 -6.52
CA ASN A 136 11.06 9.33 -7.37
C ASN A 136 11.88 8.24 -6.71
N MET A 137 12.41 7.35 -7.54
CA MET A 137 13.26 6.25 -7.11
C MET A 137 14.45 6.13 -8.05
N GLU A 138 15.62 5.97 -7.47
CA GLU A 138 16.84 5.56 -8.17
C GLU A 138 17.08 4.08 -7.91
N LEU A 139 17.61 3.37 -8.90
CA LEU A 139 17.93 1.95 -8.81
C LEU A 139 19.43 1.72 -8.98
N TYR A 140 20.02 1.04 -8.04
CA TYR A 140 21.43 0.67 -8.04
C TYR A 140 21.55 -0.85 -8.04
N GLU A 141 22.05 -1.43 -9.13
CA GLU A 141 22.33 -2.86 -9.20
C GLU A 141 23.62 -3.20 -8.47
N TYR A 142 23.62 -4.35 -7.80
CA TYR A 142 24.84 -4.87 -7.20
C TYR A 142 25.76 -5.40 -8.30
N PRO A 143 27.09 -5.13 -8.20
CA PRO A 143 28.05 -5.53 -9.25
C PRO A 143 28.12 -7.04 -9.48
N ASP A 144 27.79 -7.84 -8.47
CA ASP A 144 27.77 -9.30 -8.52
C ASP A 144 26.47 -9.89 -9.08
N GLY A 145 25.51 -9.04 -9.49
CA GLY A 145 24.22 -9.46 -10.01
C GLY A 145 23.28 -10.08 -8.97
N SER A 146 23.60 -10.04 -7.68
CA SER A 146 22.79 -10.65 -6.62
C SER A 146 21.47 -9.91 -6.35
N GLY A 147 21.33 -8.68 -6.85
CA GLY A 147 20.14 -7.88 -6.65
C GLY A 147 20.32 -6.41 -6.94
N TYR A 148 19.48 -5.61 -6.29
CA TYR A 148 19.49 -4.16 -6.45
C TYR A 148 19.04 -3.45 -5.16
N GLU A 149 19.44 -2.20 -5.03
CA GLU A 149 18.94 -1.25 -4.05
C GLU A 149 18.04 -0.22 -4.74
N GLY A 150 16.87 0.04 -4.18
CA GLY A 150 15.99 1.14 -4.60
C GLY A 150 16.02 2.26 -3.57
N ARG A 151 16.45 3.46 -3.97
CA ARG A 151 16.46 4.66 -3.11
C ARG A 151 15.33 5.57 -3.52
N PHE A 152 14.43 5.86 -2.59
CA PHE A 152 13.42 6.89 -2.79
C PHE A 152 14.04 8.25 -2.55
N THR A 153 14.16 9.06 -3.61
CA THR A 153 14.72 10.42 -3.55
C THR A 153 13.66 11.48 -3.33
N LYS A 154 12.39 11.09 -3.54
CA LYS A 154 11.22 11.89 -3.25
C LYS A 154 10.10 10.96 -2.78
N CYS A 155 9.45 11.34 -1.69
CA CYS A 155 8.25 10.68 -1.18
C CYS A 155 7.14 11.75 -1.08
N GLY A 156 6.09 11.56 -1.86
CA GLY A 156 4.95 12.48 -1.88
C GLY A 156 4.05 12.37 -0.65
#